data_093937905c0e3864208665986b9e432e
#
_entry.id   093937905c0e3864208665986b9e432e
#
_cell.length_a   1.000
_cell.length_b   1.000
_cell.length_c   1.000
_cell.angle_alpha   90.00
_cell.angle_beta   90.00
_cell.angle_gamma   90.00
#
_symmetry.space_group_name_H-M   'P 1'
#
loop_
_entity.id
_entity.type
_entity.pdbx_description
1 polymer ?
#
loop_
_entity_poly.entity_id
_entity_poly.type
_entity_poly.pdbx_seq_one_letter_code
_entity_poly.pdbx_strand_id
1 'polypeptide(L)'
;MEILKTIDLSKIYRKTKALDGVNLTIQKGDIYGFIGKNGAGKTTLIRVIAGIAEPTKGSFVLFGESNPMGIVRARKKMAAVVESPALHLNLSAYENLKLQCILLGIKENHNVVIQNVLKKVDLEKLLIEKKKKAKNFSLGMRQRLGIAMALISNPSFLILDEPNNGLDPEGIRDLRNLLLKLNQEEGLTMLISSHMLTELSKLATRYGFIDKGKLLREITVDELQKESRQATVITLGSAAFNIEPLRALGLQDFSLQGQTLKVFGTQPLQPILNELVKQNIELVHMNKESDDLEAFFMKMIGGK
;
A
#
# COMPACT_ATOMS: atom_id res chain seq x y z
N MET A 1 -13.48 13.19 -6.91
CA MET A 1 -14.13 13.64 -5.65
C MET A 1 -13.21 13.30 -4.50
N GLU A 2 -12.86 14.31 -3.69
CA GLU A 2 -11.98 14.10 -2.52
C GLU A 2 -12.71 13.35 -1.41
N ILE A 3 -12.09 12.30 -0.90
CA ILE A 3 -12.58 11.52 0.26
C ILE A 3 -11.92 12.01 1.55
N LEU A 4 -10.61 12.23 1.50
CA LEU A 4 -9.82 12.74 2.61
C LEU A 4 -8.85 13.81 2.11
N LYS A 5 -8.75 14.92 2.84
CA LYS A 5 -7.71 15.94 2.64
C LYS A 5 -7.23 16.41 3.99
N THR A 6 -5.93 16.33 4.26
CA THR A 6 -5.32 16.90 5.47
C THR A 6 -4.71 18.27 5.18
N ILE A 7 -4.76 19.17 6.15
CA ILE A 7 -4.32 20.56 6.05
C ILE A 7 -3.41 20.85 7.24
N ASP A 8 -2.10 20.90 7.00
CA ASP A 8 -1.04 21.12 7.98
C ASP A 8 -1.18 20.26 9.23
N LEU A 9 -1.63 19.01 9.03
CA LEU A 9 -2.00 18.10 10.10
C LEU A 9 -0.77 17.71 10.93
N SER A 10 -0.80 18.03 12.21
CA SER A 10 0.31 17.79 13.12
C SER A 10 -0.15 17.08 14.38
N LYS A 11 0.68 16.16 14.88
CA LYS A 11 0.46 15.45 16.14
C LYS A 11 1.75 15.40 16.95
N ILE A 12 1.68 15.87 18.15
CA ILE A 12 2.81 15.88 19.11
C ILE A 12 2.42 15.02 20.30
N TYR A 13 3.25 14.04 20.61
CA TYR A 13 3.17 13.24 21.83
C TYR A 13 4.31 13.65 22.77
N ARG A 14 3.99 14.32 23.87
CA ARG A 14 4.99 14.90 24.81
C ARG A 14 5.97 15.82 24.05
N LYS A 15 7.20 15.35 23.78
CA LYS A 15 8.25 16.08 23.04
C LYS A 15 8.46 15.60 21.61
N THR A 16 7.79 14.51 21.18
CA THR A 16 7.98 13.91 19.88
C THR A 16 6.91 14.39 18.90
N LYS A 17 7.32 15.02 17.81
CA LYS A 17 6.45 15.34 16.68
C LYS A 17 6.26 14.06 15.85
N ALA A 18 5.14 13.40 16.05
CA ALA A 18 4.80 12.20 15.29
C ALA A 18 4.23 12.52 13.89
N LEU A 19 3.58 13.70 13.74
CA LEU A 19 3.21 14.32 12.48
C LEU A 19 3.59 15.80 12.53
N ASP A 20 4.12 16.34 11.44
CA ASP A 20 4.62 17.71 11.32
C ASP A 20 4.16 18.33 9.99
N GLY A 21 2.96 18.93 9.98
CA GLY A 21 2.40 19.65 8.83
C GLY A 21 2.08 18.73 7.63
N VAL A 22 1.43 17.58 7.86
CA VAL A 22 1.11 16.63 6.79
C VAL A 22 -0.06 17.14 5.95
N ASN A 23 0.18 17.27 4.64
CA ASN A 23 -0.82 17.64 3.64
C ASN A 23 -0.93 16.51 2.61
N LEU A 24 -2.01 15.72 2.65
CA LEU A 24 -2.28 14.65 1.70
C LEU A 24 -3.71 14.69 1.19
N THR A 25 -3.94 14.11 0.02
CA THR A 25 -5.27 14.05 -0.60
C THR A 25 -5.55 12.67 -1.16
N ILE A 26 -6.67 12.06 -0.76
CA ILE A 26 -7.17 10.78 -1.27
C ILE A 26 -8.44 11.03 -2.08
N GLN A 27 -8.45 10.55 -3.31
CA GLN A 27 -9.59 10.65 -4.22
C GLN A 27 -10.48 9.40 -4.12
N LYS A 28 -11.75 9.54 -4.48
CA LYS A 28 -12.66 8.40 -4.59
C LYS A 28 -12.13 7.38 -5.59
N GLY A 29 -12.08 6.12 -5.19
CA GLY A 29 -11.56 5.00 -5.99
C GLY A 29 -10.06 4.77 -5.87
N ASP A 30 -9.31 5.66 -5.19
CA ASP A 30 -7.89 5.43 -4.95
C ASP A 30 -7.67 4.21 -4.06
N ILE A 31 -6.63 3.44 -4.37
CA ILE A 31 -5.89 2.64 -3.40
C ILE A 31 -4.63 3.44 -3.07
N TYR A 32 -4.69 4.21 -1.98
CA TYR A 32 -3.61 5.09 -1.55
C TYR A 32 -2.59 4.33 -0.70
N GLY A 33 -1.40 4.10 -1.23
CA GLY A 33 -0.28 3.48 -0.52
C GLY A 33 0.45 4.52 0.33
N PHE A 34 0.38 4.39 1.65
CA PHE A 34 1.06 5.29 2.59
C PHE A 34 2.36 4.66 3.09
N ILE A 35 3.48 5.14 2.57
CA ILE A 35 4.80 4.52 2.63
C ILE A 35 5.72 5.25 3.61
N GLY A 36 6.39 4.50 4.48
CA GLY A 36 7.39 5.06 5.38
C GLY A 36 7.98 4.00 6.30
N LYS A 37 9.18 4.28 6.82
CA LYS A 37 9.83 3.41 7.81
C LYS A 37 9.00 3.27 9.09
N ASN A 38 9.32 2.28 9.91
CA ASN A 38 8.73 2.15 11.23
C ASN A 38 9.01 3.42 12.05
N GLY A 39 7.97 3.96 12.71
CA GLY A 39 8.06 5.22 13.44
C GLY A 39 7.96 6.50 12.57
N ALA A 40 7.78 6.40 11.25
CA ALA A 40 7.66 7.58 10.39
C ALA A 40 6.38 8.42 10.61
N GLY A 41 5.36 7.88 11.31
CA GLY A 41 4.11 8.59 11.61
C GLY A 41 2.86 7.96 10.98
N LYS A 42 2.98 6.86 10.23
CA LYS A 42 1.86 6.20 9.51
C LYS A 42 0.66 5.90 10.40
N THR A 43 0.87 5.09 11.44
CA THR A 43 -0.18 4.72 12.42
C THR A 43 -0.73 5.95 13.14
N THR A 44 0.08 6.98 13.38
CA THR A 44 -0.39 8.22 14.02
C THR A 44 -1.39 8.96 13.13
N LEU A 45 -1.10 9.09 11.82
CA LEU A 45 -2.05 9.68 10.86
C LEU A 45 -3.37 8.90 10.86
N ILE A 46 -3.27 7.58 10.75
CA ILE A 46 -4.43 6.69 10.73
C ILE A 46 -5.26 6.85 12.01
N ARG A 47 -4.62 6.88 13.19
CA ARG A 47 -5.33 7.09 14.47
C ARG A 47 -6.04 8.43 14.55
N VAL A 48 -5.46 9.49 13.98
CA VAL A 48 -6.10 10.82 13.96
C VAL A 48 -7.33 10.81 13.04
N ILE A 49 -7.23 10.26 11.84
CA ILE A 49 -8.36 10.18 10.90
C ILE A 49 -9.46 9.29 11.46
N ALA A 50 -9.11 8.14 12.04
CA ALA A 50 -10.06 7.22 12.66
C ALA A 50 -10.73 7.77 13.93
N GLY A 51 -10.23 8.89 14.50
CA GLY A 51 -10.77 9.49 15.72
C GLY A 51 -10.31 8.83 17.01
N ILE A 52 -9.24 8.03 16.94
CA ILE A 52 -8.60 7.40 18.11
C ILE A 52 -7.66 8.41 18.81
N ALA A 53 -7.18 9.41 18.05
CA ALA A 53 -6.36 10.50 18.58
C ALA A 53 -6.79 11.83 17.97
N GLU A 54 -6.71 12.91 18.78
CA GLU A 54 -6.97 14.27 18.29
C GLU A 54 -5.69 14.87 17.70
N PRO A 55 -5.78 15.68 16.62
CA PRO A 55 -4.65 16.43 16.10
C PRO A 55 -4.19 17.47 17.12
N THR A 56 -2.90 17.83 17.12
CA THR A 56 -2.38 18.93 17.95
C THR A 56 -2.49 20.27 17.23
N LYS A 57 -2.32 20.26 15.88
CA LYS A 57 -2.48 21.43 15.00
C LYS A 57 -2.98 20.96 13.63
N GLY A 58 -3.50 21.92 12.86
CA GLY A 58 -4.04 21.65 11.55
C GLY A 58 -5.43 21.01 11.63
N SER A 59 -5.93 20.56 10.50
CA SER A 59 -7.26 20.00 10.36
C SER A 59 -7.31 18.98 9.22
N PHE A 60 -8.45 18.37 9.01
CA PHE A 60 -8.70 17.55 7.82
C PHE A 60 -10.17 17.66 7.40
N VAL A 61 -10.41 17.38 6.14
CA VAL A 61 -11.72 17.27 5.52
C VAL A 61 -11.96 15.79 5.21
N LEU A 62 -13.09 15.24 5.64
CA LEU A 62 -13.49 13.86 5.39
C LEU A 62 -14.86 13.83 4.73
N PHE A 63 -14.94 13.31 3.50
CA PHE A 63 -16.17 13.33 2.68
C PHE A 63 -16.79 14.74 2.54
N GLY A 64 -15.96 15.78 2.43
CA GLY A 64 -16.38 17.17 2.34
C GLY A 64 -16.73 17.85 3.68
N GLU A 65 -16.72 17.09 4.78
CA GLU A 65 -17.01 17.62 6.12
C GLU A 65 -15.72 18.05 6.84
N SER A 66 -15.70 19.26 7.39
CA SER A 66 -14.54 19.83 8.08
C SER A 66 -14.80 20.21 9.54
N ASN A 67 -16.08 20.40 9.91
CA ASN A 67 -16.43 20.70 11.29
C ASN A 67 -16.52 19.42 12.16
N PRO A 68 -16.33 19.50 13.49
CA PRO A 68 -16.29 18.32 14.35
C PRO A 68 -17.52 17.41 14.25
N MET A 69 -18.71 17.97 14.23
CA MET A 69 -19.98 17.22 14.12
C MET A 69 -20.10 16.54 12.74
N GLY A 70 -19.73 17.25 11.68
CA GLY A 70 -19.67 16.70 10.31
C GLY A 70 -18.69 15.54 10.19
N ILE A 71 -17.49 15.67 10.76
CA ILE A 71 -16.49 14.60 10.76
C ILE A 71 -17.01 13.36 11.49
N VAL A 72 -17.71 13.51 12.61
CA VAL A 72 -18.35 12.35 13.30
C VAL A 72 -19.35 11.65 12.39
N ARG A 73 -20.17 12.40 11.64
CA ARG A 73 -21.09 11.82 10.65
C ARG A 73 -20.35 11.16 9.48
N ALA A 74 -19.30 11.83 8.99
CA ALA A 74 -18.46 11.32 7.89
C ALA A 74 -17.77 10.00 8.24
N ARG A 75 -17.30 9.85 9.48
CA ARG A 75 -16.68 8.60 9.97
C ARG A 75 -17.61 7.39 9.91
N LYS A 76 -18.93 7.57 9.90
CA LYS A 76 -19.88 6.46 9.67
C LYS A 76 -19.77 5.84 8.27
N LYS A 77 -19.17 6.56 7.31
CA LYS A 77 -18.93 6.08 5.93
C LYS A 77 -17.55 5.46 5.74
N MET A 78 -16.77 5.34 6.82
CA MET A 78 -15.45 4.73 6.78
C MET A 78 -15.32 3.63 7.82
N ALA A 79 -14.37 2.73 7.58
CA ALA A 79 -13.93 1.76 8.57
C ALA A 79 -12.40 1.73 8.61
N ALA A 80 -11.83 1.33 9.74
CA ALA A 80 -10.39 1.24 9.91
C ALA A 80 -10.01 -0.04 10.67
N VAL A 81 -8.98 -0.73 10.18
CA VAL A 81 -8.29 -1.80 10.91
C VAL A 81 -6.91 -1.27 11.25
N VAL A 82 -6.69 -0.96 12.53
CA VAL A 82 -5.46 -0.34 13.03
C VAL A 82 -4.65 -1.39 13.79
N GLU A 83 -3.39 -1.59 13.37
CA GLU A 83 -2.45 -2.59 13.89
C GLU A 83 -2.94 -4.04 13.68
N SER A 84 -3.83 -4.54 14.52
CA SER A 84 -4.37 -5.90 14.40
C SER A 84 -5.89 -5.91 14.50
N PRO A 85 -6.56 -6.85 13.81
CA PRO A 85 -8.01 -6.99 13.94
C PRO A 85 -8.45 -7.28 15.39
N ALA A 86 -9.40 -6.51 15.90
CA ALA A 86 -9.95 -6.67 17.25
C ALA A 86 -10.90 -7.89 17.33
N LEU A 87 -10.35 -9.10 17.21
CA LEU A 87 -11.11 -10.35 17.23
C LEU A 87 -11.26 -10.91 18.62
N HIS A 88 -12.46 -11.39 18.93
CA HIS A 88 -12.68 -12.26 20.09
C HIS A 88 -12.23 -13.68 19.75
N LEU A 89 -11.01 -14.04 20.15
CA LEU A 89 -10.35 -15.29 19.76
C LEU A 89 -11.11 -16.57 20.18
N ASN A 90 -11.92 -16.51 21.23
CA ASN A 90 -12.74 -17.62 21.70
C ASN A 90 -14.12 -17.71 21.02
N LEU A 91 -14.45 -16.78 20.13
CA LEU A 91 -15.64 -16.80 19.29
C LEU A 91 -15.30 -17.31 17.88
N SER A 92 -16.31 -17.87 17.20
CA SER A 92 -16.23 -18.24 15.77
C SER A 92 -16.27 -16.99 14.89
N ALA A 93 -16.07 -17.15 13.57
CA ALA A 93 -16.22 -16.06 12.62
C ALA A 93 -17.64 -15.48 12.66
N TYR A 94 -18.64 -16.35 12.63
CA TYR A 94 -20.04 -15.95 12.71
C TYR A 94 -20.35 -15.15 13.97
N GLU A 95 -19.90 -15.63 15.15
CA GLU A 95 -20.13 -14.95 16.43
C GLU A 95 -19.43 -13.58 16.50
N ASN A 96 -18.19 -13.44 16.00
CA ASN A 96 -17.50 -12.17 15.89
C ASN A 96 -18.27 -11.17 15.01
N LEU A 97 -18.71 -11.61 13.83
CA LEU A 97 -19.47 -10.76 12.90
C LEU A 97 -20.85 -10.40 13.45
N LYS A 98 -21.53 -11.34 14.13
CA LYS A 98 -22.82 -11.08 14.78
C LYS A 98 -22.68 -10.03 15.89
N LEU A 99 -21.63 -10.14 16.70
CA LEU A 99 -21.33 -9.14 17.73
C LEU A 99 -21.08 -7.76 17.08
N GLN A 100 -20.33 -7.70 15.99
CA GLN A 100 -20.09 -6.46 15.27
C GLN A 100 -21.38 -5.87 14.69
N CYS A 101 -22.29 -6.68 14.14
CA CYS A 101 -23.60 -6.21 13.68
C CYS A 101 -24.39 -5.56 14.83
N ILE A 102 -24.40 -6.17 16.02
CA ILE A 102 -25.08 -5.64 17.20
C ILE A 102 -24.46 -4.31 17.64
N LEU A 103 -23.12 -4.23 17.73
CA LEU A 103 -22.41 -3.02 18.14
C LEU A 103 -22.62 -1.84 17.17
N LEU A 104 -22.75 -2.13 15.88
CA LEU A 104 -23.03 -1.12 14.86
C LEU A 104 -24.52 -0.78 14.71
N GLY A 105 -25.41 -1.48 15.42
CA GLY A 105 -26.85 -1.27 15.34
C GLY A 105 -27.43 -1.61 13.97
N ILE A 106 -26.89 -2.63 13.30
CA ILE A 106 -27.37 -3.10 11.99
C ILE A 106 -28.79 -3.62 12.14
N LYS A 107 -29.72 -3.09 11.36
CA LYS A 107 -31.16 -3.44 11.41
C LYS A 107 -31.52 -4.58 10.46
N GLU A 108 -30.72 -4.80 9.43
CA GLU A 108 -30.90 -5.86 8.44
C GLU A 108 -30.74 -7.24 9.09
N ASN A 109 -31.21 -8.28 8.40
CA ASN A 109 -31.00 -9.65 8.85
C ASN A 109 -29.52 -9.98 8.95
N HIS A 110 -29.02 -10.12 10.18
CA HIS A 110 -27.60 -10.36 10.46
C HIS A 110 -27.06 -11.59 9.72
N ASN A 111 -27.86 -12.65 9.51
CA ASN A 111 -27.40 -13.82 8.75
C ASN A 111 -27.06 -13.46 7.32
N VAL A 112 -27.88 -12.64 6.67
CA VAL A 112 -27.64 -12.19 5.28
C VAL A 112 -26.40 -11.31 5.20
N VAL A 113 -26.27 -10.35 6.13
CA VAL A 113 -25.10 -9.46 6.20
C VAL A 113 -23.83 -10.28 6.41
N ILE A 114 -23.84 -11.22 7.37
CA ILE A 114 -22.68 -12.07 7.68
C ILE A 114 -22.30 -12.96 6.49
N GLN A 115 -23.29 -13.59 5.82
CA GLN A 115 -23.02 -14.39 4.62
C GLN A 115 -22.36 -13.57 3.52
N ASN A 116 -22.89 -12.38 3.27
CA ASN A 116 -22.37 -11.48 2.24
C ASN A 116 -20.91 -11.05 2.53
N VAL A 117 -20.60 -10.60 3.75
CA VAL A 117 -19.24 -10.15 4.07
C VAL A 117 -18.26 -11.31 4.10
N LEU A 118 -18.64 -12.52 4.57
CA LEU A 118 -17.77 -13.69 4.52
C LEU A 118 -17.47 -14.13 3.08
N LYS A 119 -18.45 -14.04 2.18
CA LYS A 119 -18.25 -14.29 0.75
C LYS A 119 -17.29 -13.25 0.12
N LYS A 120 -17.47 -11.97 0.48
CA LYS A 120 -16.59 -10.88 -0.01
C LYS A 120 -15.12 -11.10 0.34
N VAL A 121 -14.83 -11.70 1.48
CA VAL A 121 -13.46 -11.93 1.96
C VAL A 121 -12.97 -13.37 1.78
N ASP A 122 -13.64 -14.17 0.96
CA ASP A 122 -13.34 -15.57 0.64
C ASP A 122 -13.22 -16.46 1.90
N LEU A 123 -14.15 -16.26 2.85
CA LEU A 123 -14.25 -17.03 4.09
C LEU A 123 -15.61 -17.74 4.26
N GLU A 124 -16.38 -17.92 3.18
CA GLU A 124 -17.70 -18.56 3.22
C GLU A 124 -17.68 -20.00 3.77
N LYS A 125 -16.58 -20.72 3.65
CA LYS A 125 -16.40 -22.06 4.28
C LYS A 125 -16.63 -22.02 5.79
N LEU A 126 -16.35 -20.89 6.45
CA LEU A 126 -16.59 -20.71 7.89
C LEU A 126 -18.07 -20.65 8.26
N LEU A 127 -18.97 -20.48 7.29
CA LEU A 127 -20.43 -20.65 7.53
C LEU A 127 -20.81 -22.09 7.85
N ILE A 128 -20.06 -23.05 7.31
CA ILE A 128 -20.24 -24.48 7.57
C ILE A 128 -19.50 -24.86 8.86
N GLU A 129 -18.26 -24.35 9.03
CA GLU A 129 -17.41 -24.59 10.22
C GLU A 129 -17.79 -23.68 11.41
N LYS A 130 -19.09 -23.54 11.72
CA LYS A 130 -19.59 -22.57 12.73
C LYS A 130 -18.98 -22.69 14.13
N LYS A 131 -18.43 -23.83 14.48
CA LYS A 131 -17.82 -24.09 15.80
C LYS A 131 -16.31 -23.77 15.85
N LYS A 132 -15.64 -23.56 14.71
CA LYS A 132 -14.22 -23.27 14.67
C LYS A 132 -13.96 -21.87 15.22
N LYS A 133 -13.19 -21.79 16.31
CA LYS A 133 -12.88 -20.54 17.02
C LYS A 133 -11.79 -19.77 16.29
N ALA A 134 -11.82 -18.43 16.37
CA ALA A 134 -10.85 -17.55 15.71
C ALA A 134 -9.40 -17.77 16.17
N LYS A 135 -9.17 -18.27 17.38
CA LYS A 135 -7.82 -18.65 17.84
C LYS A 135 -7.18 -19.76 16.99
N ASN A 136 -7.99 -20.60 16.34
CA ASN A 136 -7.54 -21.70 15.48
C ASN A 136 -7.45 -21.29 13.99
N PHE A 137 -7.63 -20.01 13.67
CA PHE A 137 -7.47 -19.48 12.32
C PHE A 137 -6.00 -19.21 12.03
N SER A 138 -5.60 -19.36 10.75
CA SER A 138 -4.32 -18.82 10.28
C SER A 138 -4.31 -17.30 10.42
N LEU A 139 -3.13 -16.68 10.37
CA LEU A 139 -3.04 -15.23 10.44
C LEU A 139 -3.80 -14.57 9.30
N GLY A 140 -3.68 -15.10 8.06
CA GLY A 140 -4.44 -14.61 6.90
C GLY A 140 -5.95 -14.73 7.06
N MET A 141 -6.45 -15.82 7.66
CA MET A 141 -7.88 -15.95 8.00
C MET A 141 -8.31 -14.90 9.03
N ARG A 142 -7.49 -14.63 10.05
CA ARG A 142 -7.77 -13.58 11.04
C ARG A 142 -7.78 -12.19 10.41
N GLN A 143 -6.84 -11.92 9.52
CA GLN A 143 -6.77 -10.65 8.81
C GLN A 143 -8.00 -10.43 7.92
N ARG A 144 -8.39 -11.44 7.13
CA ARG A 144 -9.61 -11.40 6.30
C ARG A 144 -10.89 -11.27 7.14
N LEU A 145 -10.96 -11.92 8.30
CA LEU A 145 -12.10 -11.75 9.23
C LEU A 145 -12.15 -10.31 9.78
N GLY A 146 -11.01 -9.69 10.11
CA GLY A 146 -10.96 -8.29 10.52
C GLY A 146 -11.47 -7.33 9.43
N ILE A 147 -11.10 -7.59 8.18
CA ILE A 147 -11.63 -6.85 7.03
C ILE A 147 -13.15 -7.10 6.88
N ALA A 148 -13.63 -8.33 7.04
CA ALA A 148 -15.06 -8.63 7.02
C ALA A 148 -15.83 -7.84 8.10
N MET A 149 -15.29 -7.74 9.32
CA MET A 149 -15.88 -6.91 10.38
C MET A 149 -15.95 -5.43 9.99
N ALA A 150 -14.91 -4.91 9.36
CA ALA A 150 -14.88 -3.53 8.85
C ALA A 150 -15.91 -3.31 7.72
N LEU A 151 -16.14 -4.31 6.86
CA LEU A 151 -17.10 -4.23 5.75
C LEU A 151 -18.59 -4.33 6.17
N ILE A 152 -18.91 -4.73 7.41
CA ILE A 152 -20.30 -4.82 7.88
C ILE A 152 -21.05 -3.49 7.76
N SER A 153 -20.38 -2.36 8.02
CA SER A 153 -20.97 -1.02 7.88
C SER A 153 -21.10 -0.53 6.44
N ASN A 154 -20.74 -1.35 5.46
CA ASN A 154 -20.68 -1.00 4.03
C ASN A 154 -19.96 0.34 3.79
N PRO A 155 -18.68 0.47 4.22
CA PRO A 155 -17.96 1.72 4.13
C PRO A 155 -17.62 2.10 2.69
N SER A 156 -17.54 3.40 2.40
CA SER A 156 -17.00 3.91 1.14
C SER A 156 -15.51 4.16 1.19
N PHE A 157 -14.90 4.13 2.40
CA PHE A 157 -13.48 4.31 2.64
C PHE A 157 -12.98 3.34 3.70
N LEU A 158 -11.97 2.56 3.38
CA LEU A 158 -11.35 1.57 4.26
C LEU A 158 -9.89 1.95 4.53
N ILE A 159 -9.52 1.98 5.81
CA ILE A 159 -8.13 2.22 6.23
C ILE A 159 -7.56 0.91 6.79
N LEU A 160 -6.39 0.51 6.30
CA LEU A 160 -5.67 -0.67 6.72
C LEU A 160 -4.25 -0.29 7.15
N ASP A 161 -3.92 -0.52 8.42
CA ASP A 161 -2.59 -0.25 8.96
C ASP A 161 -1.75 -1.51 8.94
N GLU A 162 -0.72 -1.54 8.07
CA GLU A 162 0.23 -2.64 7.89
C GLU A 162 -0.44 -4.03 7.72
N PRO A 163 -1.43 -4.19 6.81
CA PRO A 163 -2.26 -5.40 6.76
C PRO A 163 -1.50 -6.67 6.36
N ASN A 164 -0.31 -6.55 5.78
CA ASN A 164 0.54 -7.66 5.32
C ASN A 164 1.46 -8.22 6.41
N ASN A 165 1.53 -7.54 7.58
CA ASN A 165 2.50 -7.91 8.62
C ASN A 165 2.29 -9.34 9.13
N GLY A 166 3.39 -10.13 9.04
CA GLY A 166 3.43 -11.51 9.54
C GLY A 166 2.72 -12.54 8.65
N LEU A 167 2.15 -12.13 7.52
CA LEU A 167 1.60 -13.07 6.55
C LEU A 167 2.73 -13.77 5.77
N ASP A 168 2.49 -15.03 5.41
CA ASP A 168 3.31 -15.75 4.45
C ASP A 168 3.07 -15.24 3.01
N PRO A 169 3.93 -15.57 2.04
CA PRO A 169 3.79 -15.09 0.67
C PRO A 169 2.45 -15.42 0.01
N GLU A 170 1.83 -16.55 0.35
CA GLU A 170 0.51 -16.93 -0.15
C GLU A 170 -0.58 -16.03 0.45
N GLY A 171 -0.54 -15.81 1.77
CA GLY A 171 -1.47 -14.91 2.46
C GLY A 171 -1.39 -13.46 1.97
N ILE A 172 -0.17 -12.97 1.67
CA ILE A 172 0.03 -11.64 1.08
C ILE A 172 -0.63 -11.55 -0.31
N ARG A 173 -0.41 -12.56 -1.16
CA ARG A 173 -1.02 -12.62 -2.49
C ARG A 173 -2.54 -12.65 -2.42
N ASP A 174 -3.10 -13.48 -1.54
CA ASP A 174 -4.53 -13.62 -1.35
C ASP A 174 -5.17 -12.33 -0.85
N LEU A 175 -4.53 -11.68 0.13
CA LEU A 175 -4.98 -10.39 0.65
C LEU A 175 -4.94 -9.31 -0.43
N ARG A 176 -3.88 -9.24 -1.23
CA ARG A 176 -3.77 -8.30 -2.35
C ARG A 176 -4.91 -8.50 -3.35
N ASN A 177 -5.17 -9.74 -3.77
CA ASN A 177 -6.25 -10.04 -4.71
C ASN A 177 -7.62 -9.64 -4.14
N LEU A 178 -7.86 -9.89 -2.85
CA LEU A 178 -9.06 -9.45 -2.16
C LEU A 178 -9.21 -7.92 -2.21
N LEU A 179 -8.17 -7.16 -1.88
CA LEU A 179 -8.24 -5.69 -1.85
C LEU A 179 -8.45 -5.12 -3.26
N LEU A 180 -7.79 -5.68 -4.29
CA LEU A 180 -8.02 -5.31 -5.69
C LEU A 180 -9.48 -5.56 -6.09
N LYS A 181 -10.04 -6.73 -5.76
CA LYS A 181 -11.43 -7.07 -6.03
C LYS A 181 -12.39 -6.08 -5.38
N LEU A 182 -12.22 -5.78 -4.10
CA LEU A 182 -13.06 -4.82 -3.37
C LEU A 182 -12.99 -3.40 -3.98
N ASN A 183 -11.82 -2.99 -4.46
CA ASN A 183 -11.69 -1.69 -5.12
C ASN A 183 -12.35 -1.69 -6.51
N GLN A 184 -12.06 -2.70 -7.35
CA GLN A 184 -12.50 -2.75 -8.74
C GLN A 184 -14.01 -3.04 -8.89
N GLU A 185 -14.53 -3.99 -8.09
CA GLU A 185 -15.93 -4.42 -8.19
C GLU A 185 -16.88 -3.56 -7.35
N GLU A 186 -16.44 -3.06 -6.19
CA GLU A 186 -17.29 -2.31 -5.26
C GLU A 186 -16.96 -0.80 -5.21
N GLY A 187 -15.91 -0.36 -5.90
CA GLY A 187 -15.47 1.04 -5.90
C GLY A 187 -14.95 1.51 -4.54
N LEU A 188 -14.51 0.58 -3.67
CA LEU A 188 -14.04 0.87 -2.32
C LEU A 188 -12.73 1.67 -2.36
N THR A 189 -12.74 2.88 -1.81
CA THR A 189 -11.54 3.70 -1.64
C THR A 189 -10.73 3.18 -0.46
N MET A 190 -9.40 3.13 -0.56
CA MET A 190 -8.55 2.57 0.49
C MET A 190 -7.36 3.44 0.82
N LEU A 191 -6.98 3.49 2.10
CA LEU A 191 -5.67 3.95 2.58
C LEU A 191 -4.98 2.75 3.21
N ILE A 192 -3.83 2.36 2.65
CA ILE A 192 -3.07 1.20 3.11
C ILE A 192 -1.67 1.66 3.50
N SER A 193 -1.35 1.58 4.79
CA SER A 193 0.02 1.82 5.24
C SER A 193 0.87 0.57 5.05
N SER A 194 2.11 0.75 4.63
CA SER A 194 3.09 -0.32 4.59
C SER A 194 4.52 0.19 4.59
N HIS A 195 5.42 -0.65 5.05
CA HIS A 195 6.86 -0.53 4.83
C HIS A 195 7.35 -1.50 3.73
N MET A 196 6.48 -2.38 3.20
CA MET A 196 6.77 -3.34 2.12
C MET A 196 6.37 -2.72 0.77
N LEU A 197 7.34 -2.04 0.14
CA LEU A 197 7.09 -1.27 -1.08
C LEU A 197 6.74 -2.15 -2.28
N THR A 198 7.41 -3.31 -2.41
CA THR A 198 7.17 -4.28 -3.51
C THR A 198 5.73 -4.80 -3.54
N GLU A 199 5.06 -4.92 -2.40
CA GLU A 199 3.67 -5.35 -2.37
C GLU A 199 2.70 -4.19 -2.66
N LEU A 200 2.99 -2.98 -2.14
CA LEU A 200 2.18 -1.81 -2.47
C LEU A 200 2.27 -1.42 -3.96
N SER A 201 3.41 -1.64 -4.61
CA SER A 201 3.58 -1.35 -6.05
C SER A 201 2.64 -2.15 -6.95
N LYS A 202 2.17 -3.32 -6.47
CA LYS A 202 1.24 -4.19 -7.19
C LYS A 202 -0.24 -3.87 -6.92
N LEU A 203 -0.52 -2.94 -6.01
CA LEU A 203 -1.85 -2.69 -5.48
C LEU A 203 -2.28 -1.23 -5.60
N ALA A 204 -1.41 -0.30 -5.20
CA ALA A 204 -1.75 1.11 -5.06
C ALA A 204 -1.86 1.84 -6.40
N THR A 205 -2.76 2.82 -6.46
CA THR A 205 -2.96 3.73 -7.60
C THR A 205 -2.25 5.07 -7.38
N ARG A 206 -1.98 5.40 -6.11
CA ARG A 206 -1.31 6.63 -5.66
C ARG A 206 -0.47 6.32 -4.42
N TYR A 207 0.63 7.03 -4.27
CA TYR A 207 1.54 6.89 -3.14
C TYR A 207 1.71 8.19 -2.39
N GLY A 208 1.82 8.10 -1.06
CA GLY A 208 2.29 9.15 -0.18
C GLY A 208 3.50 8.66 0.62
N PHE A 209 4.61 9.36 0.54
CA PHE A 209 5.86 9.01 1.22
C PHE A 209 6.02 9.85 2.46
N ILE A 210 6.15 9.20 3.62
CA ILE A 210 6.34 9.88 4.90
C ILE A 210 7.67 9.48 5.55
N ASP A 211 8.40 10.46 6.07
CA ASP A 211 9.56 10.23 6.93
C ASP A 211 9.57 11.24 8.08
N LYS A 212 9.88 10.77 9.29
CA LYS A 212 9.98 11.59 10.51
C LYS A 212 8.79 12.55 10.70
N GLY A 213 7.58 12.07 10.42
CA GLY A 213 6.35 12.82 10.58
C GLY A 213 6.02 13.79 9.44
N LYS A 214 6.86 13.92 8.42
CA LYS A 214 6.64 14.82 7.27
C LYS A 214 6.31 14.04 6.02
N LEU A 215 5.28 14.47 5.30
CA LEU A 215 5.00 13.98 3.96
C LEU A 215 6.08 14.56 3.02
N LEU A 216 6.86 13.67 2.44
CA LEU A 216 7.93 14.05 1.51
C LEU A 216 7.37 14.33 0.12
N ARG A 217 6.45 13.47 -0.32
CA ARG A 217 5.85 13.57 -1.66
C ARG A 217 4.57 12.74 -1.76
N GLU A 218 3.67 13.20 -2.64
CA GLU A 218 2.59 12.40 -3.21
C GLU A 218 2.84 12.22 -4.71
N ILE A 219 2.54 11.03 -5.24
CA ILE A 219 2.71 10.72 -6.67
C ILE A 219 1.71 9.63 -7.08
N THR A 220 1.18 9.72 -8.28
CA THR A 220 0.39 8.65 -8.88
C THR A 220 1.29 7.59 -9.50
N VAL A 221 0.74 6.40 -9.77
CA VAL A 221 1.48 5.33 -10.48
C VAL A 221 1.96 5.82 -11.84
N ASP A 222 1.12 6.55 -12.59
CA ASP A 222 1.47 7.06 -13.92
C ASP A 222 2.61 8.08 -13.88
N GLU A 223 2.60 8.98 -12.88
CA GLU A 223 3.69 9.93 -12.66
C GLU A 223 4.96 9.22 -12.24
N LEU A 224 4.87 8.23 -11.34
CA LEU A 224 6.01 7.43 -10.93
C LEU A 224 6.63 6.69 -12.12
N GLN A 225 5.82 6.08 -12.98
CA GLN A 225 6.31 5.39 -14.19
C GLN A 225 7.03 6.35 -15.17
N LYS A 226 6.54 7.58 -15.29
CA LYS A 226 7.19 8.62 -16.12
C LYS A 226 8.52 9.10 -15.55
N GLU A 227 8.61 9.19 -14.22
CA GLU A 227 9.81 9.62 -13.51
C GLU A 227 10.81 8.48 -13.24
N SER A 228 10.35 7.23 -13.27
CA SER A 228 11.20 6.05 -13.11
C SER A 228 12.14 5.93 -14.29
N ARG A 229 13.44 5.90 -14.00
CA ARG A 229 14.43 5.61 -15.03
C ARG A 229 14.22 4.17 -15.51
N GLN A 230 13.74 4.02 -16.73
CA GLN A 230 13.76 2.71 -17.38
C GLN A 230 15.22 2.36 -17.69
N ALA A 231 15.64 1.18 -17.31
CA ALA A 231 16.94 0.64 -17.64
C ALA A 231 16.79 -0.72 -18.33
N THR A 232 17.59 -0.95 -19.35
CA THR A 232 17.82 -2.30 -19.86
C THR A 232 19.03 -2.85 -19.12
N VAL A 233 18.84 -3.93 -18.39
CA VAL A 233 19.88 -4.64 -17.66
C VAL A 233 20.35 -5.80 -18.50
N ILE A 234 21.63 -5.82 -18.79
CA ILE A 234 22.31 -6.84 -19.62
C ILE A 234 23.35 -7.52 -18.73
N THR A 235 23.18 -8.81 -18.51
CA THR A 235 24.17 -9.65 -17.81
C THR A 235 25.10 -10.28 -18.83
N LEU A 236 26.39 -10.00 -18.67
CA LEU A 236 27.46 -10.43 -19.57
C LEU A 236 28.11 -11.72 -19.04
N GLY A 237 28.56 -12.58 -19.92
CA GLY A 237 29.29 -13.81 -19.55
C GLY A 237 30.72 -13.54 -19.06
N SER A 238 31.24 -12.34 -19.21
CA SER A 238 32.57 -11.92 -18.76
C SER A 238 32.55 -10.51 -18.22
N ALA A 239 33.37 -10.22 -17.19
CA ALA A 239 33.58 -8.89 -16.65
C ALA A 239 34.62 -8.06 -17.51
N ALA A 240 35.27 -8.68 -18.49
CA ALA A 240 36.29 -8.06 -19.31
C ALA A 240 35.74 -7.24 -20.51
N PHE A 241 34.50 -6.76 -20.40
CA PHE A 241 33.87 -5.95 -21.43
C PHE A 241 34.48 -4.54 -21.52
N ASN A 242 34.99 -4.15 -22.71
CA ASN A 242 35.43 -2.80 -22.94
C ASN A 242 34.26 -1.90 -23.33
N ILE A 243 33.99 -0.88 -22.52
CA ILE A 243 32.86 0.03 -22.69
C ILE A 243 33.13 1.23 -23.56
N GLU A 244 34.43 1.55 -23.84
CA GLU A 244 34.82 2.75 -24.62
C GLU A 244 34.20 2.80 -26.02
N PRO A 245 34.08 1.67 -26.77
CA PRO A 245 33.37 1.68 -28.05
C PRO A 245 31.89 2.09 -27.94
N LEU A 246 31.21 1.75 -26.86
CA LEU A 246 29.82 2.18 -26.64
C LEU A 246 29.70 3.67 -26.36
N ARG A 247 30.69 4.26 -25.65
CA ARG A 247 30.77 5.71 -25.45
C ARG A 247 30.99 6.43 -26.79
N ALA A 248 31.84 5.89 -27.64
CA ALA A 248 32.10 6.43 -28.99
C ALA A 248 30.84 6.38 -29.88
N LEU A 249 29.94 5.42 -29.67
CA LEU A 249 28.63 5.30 -30.34
C LEU A 249 27.54 6.21 -29.74
N GLY A 250 27.89 7.07 -28.77
CA GLY A 250 26.95 8.03 -28.16
C GLY A 250 26.15 7.51 -26.99
N LEU A 251 26.50 6.36 -26.41
CA LEU A 251 25.88 5.87 -25.19
C LEU A 251 26.31 6.73 -24.00
N GLN A 252 25.43 7.57 -23.49
CA GLN A 252 25.76 8.54 -22.43
C GLN A 252 25.27 8.14 -21.04
N ASP A 253 24.15 7.45 -20.94
CA ASP A 253 23.52 7.12 -19.65
C ASP A 253 23.53 5.60 -19.42
N PHE A 254 24.59 5.11 -18.80
CA PHE A 254 24.76 3.69 -18.46
C PHE A 254 25.60 3.52 -17.18
N SER A 255 25.55 2.33 -16.59
CA SER A 255 26.49 1.90 -15.55
C SER A 255 26.94 0.46 -15.80
N LEU A 256 28.22 0.19 -15.57
CA LEU A 256 28.81 -1.15 -15.64
C LEU A 256 29.33 -1.53 -14.25
N GLN A 257 28.81 -2.62 -13.68
CA GLN A 257 29.26 -3.16 -12.40
C GLN A 257 29.50 -4.67 -12.54
N GLY A 258 30.78 -5.05 -12.57
CA GLY A 258 31.16 -6.43 -12.83
C GLY A 258 30.64 -6.91 -14.18
N GLN A 259 29.77 -7.93 -14.18
CA GLN A 259 29.14 -8.51 -15.37
C GLN A 259 27.80 -7.86 -15.75
N THR A 260 27.37 -6.83 -15.03
CA THR A 260 26.06 -6.20 -15.25
C THR A 260 26.20 -4.83 -15.88
N LEU A 261 25.72 -4.70 -17.12
CA LEU A 261 25.60 -3.43 -17.83
C LEU A 261 24.15 -2.94 -17.72
N LYS A 262 23.92 -1.79 -17.09
CA LYS A 262 22.63 -1.09 -17.08
C LYS A 262 22.65 0.07 -18.05
N VAL A 263 21.72 0.07 -18.99
CA VAL A 263 21.54 1.13 -20.01
C VAL A 263 20.25 1.85 -19.67
N PHE A 264 20.34 3.14 -19.34
CA PHE A 264 19.18 3.93 -18.92
C PHE A 264 18.48 4.60 -20.11
N GLY A 265 17.16 4.75 -20.00
CA GLY A 265 16.32 5.40 -21.02
C GLY A 265 15.97 4.49 -22.20
N THR A 266 15.43 5.11 -23.26
CA THR A 266 14.98 4.41 -24.49
C THR A 266 16.06 4.37 -25.57
N GLN A 267 17.30 4.07 -25.19
CA GLN A 267 18.41 4.01 -26.14
C GLN A 267 18.30 2.76 -27.04
N PRO A 268 18.74 2.86 -28.32
CA PRO A 268 18.69 1.72 -29.23
C PRO A 268 19.66 0.63 -28.75
N LEU A 269 19.14 -0.58 -28.53
CA LEU A 269 19.94 -1.71 -28.03
C LEU A 269 20.82 -2.35 -29.12
N GLN A 270 20.45 -2.19 -30.39
CA GLN A 270 21.16 -2.82 -31.51
C GLN A 270 22.66 -2.49 -31.56
N PRO A 271 23.11 -1.23 -31.41
CA PRO A 271 24.53 -0.90 -31.34
C PRO A 271 25.27 -1.61 -30.19
N ILE A 272 24.60 -1.74 -29.02
CA ILE A 272 25.15 -2.42 -27.85
C ILE A 272 25.35 -3.90 -28.14
N LEU A 273 24.31 -4.56 -28.68
CA LEU A 273 24.36 -5.97 -29.01
C LEU A 273 25.43 -6.26 -30.10
N ASN A 274 25.52 -5.41 -31.11
CA ASN A 274 26.56 -5.53 -32.13
C ASN A 274 27.95 -5.43 -31.53
N GLU A 275 28.16 -4.55 -30.56
CA GLU A 275 29.47 -4.37 -29.92
C GLU A 275 29.83 -5.55 -29.02
N LEU A 276 28.83 -6.15 -28.30
CA LEU A 276 29.03 -7.39 -27.54
C LEU A 276 29.51 -8.52 -28.47
N VAL A 277 28.89 -8.65 -29.63
CA VAL A 277 29.25 -9.68 -30.61
C VAL A 277 30.68 -9.43 -31.13
N LYS A 278 31.07 -8.18 -31.46
CA LYS A 278 32.42 -7.84 -31.92
C LYS A 278 33.50 -8.16 -30.87
N GLN A 279 33.20 -7.94 -29.61
CA GLN A 279 34.11 -8.24 -28.49
C GLN A 279 34.04 -9.72 -28.04
N ASN A 280 33.25 -10.57 -28.71
CA ASN A 280 33.04 -11.96 -28.40
C ASN A 280 32.58 -12.18 -26.95
N ILE A 281 31.71 -11.28 -26.45
CA ILE A 281 31.13 -11.33 -25.11
C ILE A 281 29.76 -12.03 -25.19
N GLU A 282 29.58 -13.06 -24.41
CA GLU A 282 28.33 -13.77 -24.31
C GLU A 282 27.28 -12.95 -23.56
N LEU A 283 26.07 -12.86 -24.10
CA LEU A 283 24.91 -12.29 -23.42
C LEU A 283 24.21 -13.42 -22.66
N VAL A 284 24.28 -13.38 -21.33
CA VAL A 284 23.66 -14.39 -20.48
C VAL A 284 22.17 -14.12 -20.26
N HIS A 285 21.83 -12.84 -19.98
CA HIS A 285 20.47 -12.43 -19.71
C HIS A 285 20.24 -10.97 -20.07
N MET A 286 19.04 -10.64 -20.51
CA MET A 286 18.61 -9.26 -20.75
C MET A 286 17.18 -9.07 -20.28
N ASN A 287 16.94 -8.08 -19.42
CA ASN A 287 15.60 -7.69 -18.97
C ASN A 287 15.48 -6.16 -18.95
N LYS A 288 14.25 -5.67 -18.96
CA LYS A 288 13.94 -4.27 -18.69
C LYS A 288 13.63 -4.12 -17.21
N GLU A 289 14.36 -3.24 -16.55
CA GLU A 289 14.06 -2.81 -15.18
C GLU A 289 13.62 -1.33 -15.24
N SER A 290 12.60 -1.00 -14.49
CA SER A 290 12.35 0.38 -14.07
C SER A 290 12.86 0.55 -12.65
N ASP A 291 13.28 1.76 -12.28
CA ASP A 291 13.46 2.07 -10.86
C ASP A 291 12.19 1.60 -10.14
N ASP A 292 12.34 0.63 -9.24
CA ASP A 292 11.21 0.18 -8.45
C ASP A 292 10.83 1.25 -7.40
N LEU A 293 9.66 1.09 -6.82
CA LEU A 293 9.15 1.99 -5.78
C LEU A 293 10.14 2.13 -4.62
N GLU A 294 10.95 1.10 -4.36
CA GLU A 294 11.95 1.07 -3.29
C GLU A 294 13.15 1.95 -3.63
N ALA A 295 13.70 1.84 -4.85
CA ALA A 295 14.78 2.70 -5.33
C ALA A 295 14.35 4.17 -5.34
N PHE A 296 13.10 4.45 -5.77
CA PHE A 296 12.53 5.79 -5.75
C PHE A 296 12.44 6.36 -4.33
N PHE A 297 11.93 5.57 -3.37
CA PHE A 297 11.84 5.96 -1.96
C PHE A 297 13.21 6.18 -1.33
N MET A 298 14.18 5.29 -1.60
CA MET A 298 15.54 5.42 -1.08
C MET A 298 16.24 6.67 -1.58
N LYS A 299 16.03 7.07 -2.84
CA LYS A 299 16.53 8.34 -3.38
C LYS A 299 15.96 9.55 -2.63
N MET A 300 14.67 9.54 -2.27
CA MET A 300 14.04 10.64 -1.52
C MET A 300 14.56 10.76 -0.09
N ILE A 301 14.85 9.64 0.59
CA ILE A 301 15.34 9.65 1.98
C ILE A 301 16.85 9.83 2.05
N GLY A 302 17.60 9.26 1.10
CA GLY A 302 19.07 9.23 1.04
C GLY A 302 19.70 10.43 0.36
N GLY A 303 18.94 11.30 -0.29
CA GLY A 303 19.40 12.49 -0.99
C GLY A 303 19.70 13.65 -0.03
N LYS A 304 20.73 13.49 0.81
CA LYS A 304 21.51 14.56 1.43
C LYS A 304 23.00 14.26 1.26
#